data_b7c571516b9214d9d51909e04fea3b28
#
_entry.id   b7c571516b9214d9d51909e04fea3b28
#
_cell.length_a   1.000
_cell.length_b   1.000
_cell.length_c   1.000
_cell.angle_alpha   90.00
_cell.angle_beta   90.00
_cell.angle_gamma   90.00
#
_symmetry.space_group_name_H-M   'P 1'
#
loop_
_entity.id
_entity.type
_entity.pdbx_description
1 polymer ?
#
loop_
_entity_poly.entity_id
_entity_poly.type
_entity_poly.pdbx_seq_one_letter_code
_entity_poly.pdbx_strand_id
1 'polypeptide(L)'
;MCQPCGGAHYLCVLLAIVSALYPNATAEWVNGQAEVKADGLTLHIKPGAQYVEANGRYLYVPDGVKCEGYSIMVPIRTLCQALARRGVGRNPVHHPDHLWQRPILSGEQAYQADVVYWLSRIIYAESGNQPLDGKIAVGNVVLNRVASPRFPNSVYEVIFQRNQFTPAANGSINRTPSAESVVAAKLCLDGANTAGSALYFVN
;
A
#
# COMPACT_ATOMS: atom_id res chain seq x y z
N MET A 1 12.05 21.12 3.72
CA MET A 1 10.64 21.56 3.60
C MET A 1 10.43 22.01 2.16
N CYS A 2 9.74 21.21 1.35
CA CYS A 2 9.30 21.68 0.03
C CYS A 2 8.21 22.72 0.23
N GLN A 3 8.50 23.99 0.00
CA GLN A 3 7.47 25.01 -0.09
C GLN A 3 6.64 24.77 -1.35
N PRO A 4 5.30 24.84 -1.27
CA PRO A 4 4.42 24.68 -2.41
C PRO A 4 4.47 25.93 -3.27
N CYS A 5 5.44 26.03 -4.15
CA CYS A 5 5.40 27.00 -5.23
C CYS A 5 4.60 26.39 -6.38
N GLY A 6 3.32 26.74 -6.48
CA GLY A 6 2.48 26.54 -7.66
C GLY A 6 2.26 25.08 -8.08
N GLY A 7 1.25 24.42 -7.50
CA GLY A 7 0.90 23.02 -7.77
C GLY A 7 0.70 22.60 -9.24
N ALA A 8 0.60 23.55 -10.17
CA ALA A 8 0.33 23.27 -11.58
C ALA A 8 1.48 22.52 -12.31
N HIS A 9 2.75 22.78 -11.98
CA HIS A 9 3.88 22.17 -12.70
C HIS A 9 4.11 20.70 -12.37
N TYR A 10 3.90 20.30 -11.11
CA TYR A 10 4.00 18.89 -10.68
C TYR A 10 2.96 17.99 -11.35
N LEU A 11 1.82 18.55 -11.63
CA LEU A 11 0.69 17.84 -12.20
C LEU A 11 0.90 17.57 -13.70
N CYS A 12 1.63 18.42 -14.43
CA CYS A 12 1.81 18.29 -15.86
C CYS A 12 2.57 17.02 -16.26
N VAL A 13 3.67 16.68 -15.58
CA VAL A 13 4.47 15.49 -15.92
C VAL A 13 3.70 14.20 -15.56
N LEU A 14 3.12 14.16 -14.37
CA LEU A 14 2.31 13.01 -13.93
C LEU A 14 1.09 12.82 -14.83
N LEU A 15 0.39 13.92 -15.15
CA LEU A 15 -0.76 13.89 -16.04
C LEU A 15 -0.37 13.41 -17.44
N ALA A 16 0.77 13.86 -18.00
CA ALA A 16 1.24 13.43 -19.31
C ALA A 16 1.47 11.93 -19.37
N ILE A 17 2.09 11.33 -18.32
CA ILE A 17 2.30 9.89 -18.24
C ILE A 17 0.96 9.15 -18.13
N VAL A 18 0.07 9.63 -17.27
CA VAL A 18 -1.24 8.96 -17.06
C VAL A 18 -2.12 9.12 -18.30
N SER A 19 -2.15 10.29 -18.94
CA SER A 19 -2.95 10.57 -20.14
C SER A 19 -2.52 9.75 -21.36
N ALA A 20 -1.25 9.31 -21.40
CA ALA A 20 -0.80 8.37 -22.44
C ALA A 20 -1.53 7.01 -22.38
N LEU A 21 -1.98 6.62 -21.18
CA LEU A 21 -2.70 5.36 -20.93
C LEU A 21 -4.22 5.59 -20.72
N TYR A 22 -4.59 6.77 -20.25
CA TYR A 22 -5.95 7.16 -19.89
C TYR A 22 -6.25 8.55 -20.51
N PRO A 23 -6.79 8.62 -21.72
CA PRO A 23 -6.95 9.89 -22.48
C PRO A 23 -7.76 10.97 -21.76
N ASN A 24 -8.71 10.59 -20.89
CA ASN A 24 -9.57 11.51 -20.14
C ASN A 24 -9.07 11.81 -18.73
N ALA A 25 -7.79 11.54 -18.44
CA ALA A 25 -7.23 11.78 -17.12
C ALA A 25 -7.20 13.27 -16.78
N THR A 26 -7.56 13.57 -15.54
CA THR A 26 -7.43 14.91 -14.93
C THR A 26 -6.51 14.84 -13.73
N ALA A 27 -5.84 15.94 -13.41
CA ALA A 27 -4.99 16.01 -12.23
C ALA A 27 -5.20 17.33 -11.51
N GLU A 28 -5.36 17.25 -10.19
CA GLU A 28 -5.57 18.38 -9.30
C GLU A 28 -4.65 18.28 -8.09
N TRP A 29 -4.35 19.44 -7.49
CA TRP A 29 -3.60 19.49 -6.23
C TRP A 29 -4.58 19.76 -5.09
N VAL A 30 -4.81 18.73 -4.25
CA VAL A 30 -5.81 18.77 -3.18
C VAL A 30 -5.15 18.39 -1.86
N ASN A 31 -5.30 19.23 -0.84
CA ASN A 31 -4.84 18.95 0.54
C ASN A 31 -3.35 18.52 0.64
N GLY A 32 -2.48 19.13 -0.18
CA GLY A 32 -1.04 18.85 -0.16
C GLY A 32 -0.62 17.54 -0.86
N GLN A 33 -1.47 17.01 -1.72
CA GLN A 33 -1.19 15.83 -2.55
C GLN A 33 -1.69 16.02 -3.99
N ALA A 34 -1.08 15.32 -4.92
CA ALA A 34 -1.61 15.20 -6.27
C ALA A 34 -2.72 14.15 -6.29
N GLU A 35 -3.87 14.54 -6.79
CA GLU A 35 -5.00 13.64 -7.07
C GLU A 35 -5.16 13.54 -8.59
N VAL A 36 -5.07 12.32 -9.13
CA VAL A 36 -5.27 12.04 -10.56
C VAL A 36 -6.48 11.15 -10.70
N LYS A 37 -7.43 11.57 -11.53
CA LYS A 37 -8.66 10.83 -11.85
C LYS A 37 -8.67 10.46 -13.32
N ALA A 38 -8.98 9.21 -13.59
CA ALA A 38 -9.19 8.68 -14.93
C ALA A 38 -10.27 7.58 -14.88
N ASP A 39 -10.67 7.04 -16.02
CA ASP A 39 -11.69 6.00 -16.07
C ASP A 39 -11.32 4.77 -15.23
N GLY A 40 -12.00 4.60 -14.08
CA GLY A 40 -11.76 3.53 -13.14
C GLY A 40 -10.45 3.62 -12.35
N LEU A 41 -9.75 4.75 -12.41
CA LEU A 41 -8.50 4.99 -11.67
C LEU A 41 -8.55 6.28 -10.88
N THR A 42 -8.24 6.21 -9.60
CA THR A 42 -7.96 7.36 -8.73
C THR A 42 -6.61 7.14 -8.08
N LEU A 43 -5.68 8.10 -8.27
CA LEU A 43 -4.36 8.09 -7.65
C LEU A 43 -4.24 9.24 -6.65
N HIS A 44 -3.68 8.96 -5.48
CA HIS A 44 -3.26 9.97 -4.52
C HIS A 44 -1.75 9.83 -4.30
N ILE A 45 -1.02 10.89 -4.58
CA ILE A 45 0.44 10.94 -4.46
C ILE A 45 0.82 12.13 -3.58
N LYS A 46 1.24 11.82 -2.36
CA LYS A 46 1.62 12.84 -1.37
C LYS A 46 3.14 12.91 -1.22
N PRO A 47 3.77 14.07 -1.42
CA PRO A 47 5.17 14.26 -1.12
C PRO A 47 5.54 13.87 0.31
N GLY A 48 6.65 13.16 0.48
CA GLY A 48 7.11 12.64 1.77
C GLY A 48 6.40 11.37 2.26
N ALA A 49 5.30 10.95 1.65
CA ALA A 49 4.66 9.68 2.01
C ALA A 49 5.48 8.49 1.50
N GLN A 50 5.55 7.42 2.29
CA GLN A 50 6.19 6.16 1.90
C GLN A 50 5.26 5.24 1.09
N TYR A 51 4.25 5.80 0.44
CA TYR A 51 3.33 5.06 -0.42
C TYR A 51 2.67 5.94 -1.45
N VAL A 52 2.16 5.30 -2.49
CA VAL A 52 1.19 5.84 -3.45
C VAL A 52 -0.12 5.08 -3.26
N GLU A 53 -1.23 5.80 -3.20
CA GLU A 53 -2.56 5.20 -3.16
C GLU A 53 -3.14 5.14 -4.57
N ALA A 54 -3.65 3.96 -4.96
CA ALA A 54 -4.30 3.71 -6.25
C ALA A 54 -5.59 2.92 -6.01
N ASN A 55 -6.75 3.52 -6.24
CA ASN A 55 -8.07 2.91 -6.00
C ASN A 55 -8.24 2.28 -4.59
N GLY A 56 -7.69 2.93 -3.56
CA GLY A 56 -7.73 2.42 -2.18
C GLY A 56 -6.72 1.30 -1.88
N ARG A 57 -5.84 0.98 -2.85
CA ARG A 57 -4.66 0.14 -2.62
C ARG A 57 -3.44 0.99 -2.33
N TYR A 58 -2.54 0.47 -1.50
CA TYR A 58 -1.37 1.20 -1.03
C TYR A 58 -0.10 0.53 -1.51
N LEU A 59 0.67 1.24 -2.34
CA LEU A 59 1.89 0.75 -2.97
C LEU A 59 3.11 1.39 -2.31
N TYR A 60 3.97 0.57 -1.74
CA TYR A 60 5.09 1.02 -0.92
C TYR A 60 6.19 1.72 -1.71
N VAL A 61 6.68 2.83 -1.15
CA VAL A 61 7.82 3.63 -1.64
C VAL A 61 8.82 3.78 -0.48
N PRO A 62 9.82 2.91 -0.35
CA PRO A 62 10.73 2.87 0.80
C PRO A 62 11.36 4.21 1.14
N ASP A 63 11.87 4.90 0.14
CA ASP A 63 12.55 6.20 0.29
C ASP A 63 11.58 7.40 0.34
N GLY A 64 10.28 7.13 0.34
CA GLY A 64 9.23 8.14 0.24
C GLY A 64 9.12 8.77 -1.14
N VAL A 65 7.98 9.39 -1.38
CA VAL A 65 7.74 10.22 -2.57
C VAL A 65 8.55 11.51 -2.45
N LYS A 66 9.49 11.72 -3.34
CA LYS A 66 10.40 12.88 -3.32
C LYS A 66 9.87 14.02 -4.18
N CYS A 67 10.30 15.23 -3.85
CA CYS A 67 10.14 16.42 -4.69
C CYS A 67 11.52 16.94 -5.05
N GLU A 68 11.76 17.12 -6.33
CA GLU A 68 12.96 17.78 -6.84
C GLU A 68 12.56 18.96 -7.73
N GLY A 69 12.90 20.17 -7.27
CA GLY A 69 12.43 21.39 -7.91
C GLY A 69 10.90 21.43 -7.95
N TYR A 70 10.34 21.39 -9.15
CA TYR A 70 8.90 21.40 -9.42
C TYR A 70 8.34 20.02 -9.84
N SER A 71 9.03 18.93 -9.52
CA SER A 71 8.63 17.58 -9.96
C SER A 71 8.42 16.64 -8.78
N ILE A 72 7.32 15.89 -8.82
CA ILE A 72 7.09 14.75 -7.91
C ILE A 72 7.81 13.54 -8.52
N MET A 73 8.67 12.94 -7.72
CA MET A 73 9.44 11.76 -8.10
C MET A 73 8.82 10.52 -7.45
N VAL A 74 8.29 9.65 -8.29
CA VAL A 74 7.76 8.34 -7.88
C VAL A 74 8.57 7.27 -8.58
N PRO A 75 9.01 6.20 -7.89
CA PRO A 75 9.69 5.09 -8.55
C PRO A 75 8.83 4.53 -9.69
N ILE A 76 9.43 4.39 -10.87
CA ILE A 76 8.70 3.94 -12.07
C ILE A 76 7.98 2.60 -11.84
N ARG A 77 8.59 1.70 -11.08
CA ARG A 77 7.97 0.41 -10.74
C ARG A 77 6.67 0.59 -9.96
N THR A 78 6.65 1.47 -8.96
CA THR A 78 5.45 1.77 -8.16
C THR A 78 4.38 2.43 -9.04
N LEU A 79 4.77 3.36 -9.91
CA LEU A 79 3.85 3.98 -10.85
C LEU A 79 3.27 2.94 -11.83
N CYS A 80 4.10 2.07 -12.39
CA CYS A 80 3.63 0.98 -13.25
C CYS A 80 2.67 0.04 -12.50
N GLN A 81 2.92 -0.28 -11.23
CA GLN A 81 2.01 -1.08 -10.43
C GLN A 81 0.66 -0.37 -10.19
N ALA A 82 0.68 0.94 -9.96
CA ALA A 82 -0.52 1.75 -9.80
C ALA A 82 -1.36 1.84 -11.07
N LEU A 83 -0.70 1.90 -12.22
CA LEU A 83 -1.34 2.01 -13.53
C LEU A 83 -1.63 0.65 -14.17
N ALA A 84 -0.93 -0.42 -13.73
CA ALA A 84 -1.00 -1.72 -14.35
C ALA A 84 -2.17 -2.54 -13.82
N ARG A 85 -2.86 -3.11 -14.77
CA ARG A 85 -3.79 -4.21 -14.60
C ARG A 85 -3.04 -5.50 -14.30
N ARG A 86 -3.26 -6.15 -13.17
CA ARG A 86 -2.98 -7.58 -13.06
C ARG A 86 -4.05 -8.35 -13.84
N GLY A 87 -3.79 -8.60 -15.12
CA GLY A 87 -4.42 -9.72 -15.79
C GLY A 87 -3.83 -11.01 -15.19
N VAL A 88 -4.66 -11.82 -14.55
CA VAL A 88 -4.35 -13.21 -14.24
C VAL A 88 -4.25 -13.94 -15.57
N GLY A 89 -3.03 -14.18 -16.06
CA GLY A 89 -2.78 -14.91 -17.29
C GLY A 89 -1.30 -15.14 -17.47
N ARG A 90 -0.84 -16.37 -17.17
CA ARG A 90 0.51 -16.87 -17.48
C ARG A 90 0.68 -17.09 -18.98
N ASN A 91 0.62 -16.05 -19.81
CA ASN A 91 1.19 -16.13 -21.16
C ASN A 91 1.35 -14.73 -21.77
N PRO A 92 2.56 -14.25 -22.01
CA PRO A 92 2.79 -12.95 -22.64
C PRO A 92 2.78 -12.98 -24.18
N VAL A 93 2.26 -14.04 -24.79
CA VAL A 93 2.28 -14.19 -26.27
C VAL A 93 0.83 -14.12 -26.78
N HIS A 94 0.55 -13.06 -27.54
CA HIS A 94 -0.69 -12.74 -28.25
C HIS A 94 -1.80 -12.01 -27.46
N HIS A 95 -1.64 -10.66 -27.33
CA HIS A 95 -2.66 -9.64 -27.65
C HIS A 95 -2.10 -8.25 -27.36
N PRO A 96 -1.66 -7.46 -28.34
CA PRO A 96 -1.04 -6.16 -28.10
C PRO A 96 -2.01 -5.04 -27.70
N ASP A 97 -3.32 -5.16 -27.95
CA ASP A 97 -4.18 -3.98 -27.98
C ASP A 97 -5.17 -3.80 -26.81
N HIS A 98 -5.26 -4.73 -25.84
CA HIS A 98 -6.26 -4.64 -24.76
C HIS A 98 -5.72 -4.83 -23.34
N LEU A 99 -4.42 -5.04 -23.15
CA LEU A 99 -3.81 -5.33 -21.83
C LEU A 99 -3.70 -4.11 -20.92
N TRP A 100 -3.75 -2.90 -21.47
CA TRP A 100 -3.52 -1.64 -20.74
C TRP A 100 -4.81 -0.93 -20.30
N GLN A 101 -5.98 -1.46 -20.61
CA GLN A 101 -7.25 -0.76 -20.44
C GLN A 101 -8.06 -1.14 -19.20
N ARG A 102 -7.53 -1.90 -18.27
CA ARG A 102 -8.23 -2.14 -17.01
C ARG A 102 -7.43 -1.57 -15.83
N PRO A 103 -8.03 -0.68 -15.03
CA PRO A 103 -7.41 -0.13 -13.85
C PRO A 103 -7.08 -1.21 -12.83
N ILE A 104 -6.15 -0.91 -11.94
CA ILE A 104 -5.86 -1.75 -10.77
C ILE A 104 -7.17 -2.04 -10.00
N LEU A 105 -7.35 -3.26 -9.52
CA LEU A 105 -8.49 -3.62 -8.67
C LEU A 105 -8.57 -2.65 -7.49
N SER A 106 -9.79 -2.28 -7.10
CA SER A 106 -9.97 -1.45 -5.91
C SER A 106 -9.52 -2.18 -4.64
N GLY A 107 -9.20 -1.41 -3.59
CA GLY A 107 -8.87 -1.99 -2.29
C GLY A 107 -9.99 -2.88 -1.74
N GLU A 108 -11.25 -2.52 -1.98
CA GLU A 108 -12.41 -3.34 -1.57
C GLU A 108 -12.45 -4.70 -2.28
N GLN A 109 -12.01 -4.75 -3.54
CA GLN A 109 -11.95 -5.99 -4.31
C GLN A 109 -10.69 -6.82 -4.03
N ALA A 110 -9.61 -6.16 -3.63
CA ALA A 110 -8.30 -6.79 -3.45
C ALA A 110 -8.07 -7.32 -2.03
N TYR A 111 -8.64 -6.65 -1.02
CA TYR A 111 -8.42 -7.02 0.36
C TYR A 111 -9.62 -7.75 0.96
N GLN A 112 -9.35 -8.82 1.69
CA GLN A 112 -10.34 -9.45 2.55
C GLN A 112 -10.51 -8.58 3.81
N ALA A 113 -11.75 -8.18 4.10
CA ALA A 113 -12.05 -7.22 5.16
C ALA A 113 -11.63 -7.72 6.56
N ASP A 114 -11.81 -9.01 6.84
CA ASP A 114 -11.42 -9.66 8.07
C ASP A 114 -9.90 -9.72 8.25
N VAL A 115 -9.15 -9.94 7.16
CA VAL A 115 -7.69 -9.91 7.18
C VAL A 115 -7.18 -8.51 7.51
N VAL A 116 -7.72 -7.47 6.86
CA VAL A 116 -7.35 -6.07 7.18
C VAL A 116 -7.75 -5.74 8.61
N TYR A 117 -8.92 -6.18 9.06
CA TYR A 117 -9.42 -5.94 10.41
C TYR A 117 -8.45 -6.45 11.49
N TRP A 118 -8.03 -7.71 11.41
CA TRP A 118 -7.15 -8.31 12.41
C TRP A 118 -5.71 -7.86 12.26
N LEU A 119 -5.20 -7.77 11.03
CA LEU A 119 -3.82 -7.37 10.77
C LEU A 119 -3.55 -5.93 11.23
N SER A 120 -4.46 -4.99 10.97
CA SER A 120 -4.31 -3.60 11.42
C SER A 120 -4.31 -3.46 12.95
N ARG A 121 -5.10 -4.28 13.65
CA ARG A 121 -5.18 -4.28 15.11
C ARG A 121 -3.93 -4.83 15.77
N ILE A 122 -3.39 -5.94 15.26
CA ILE A 122 -2.15 -6.47 15.83
C ILE A 122 -0.98 -5.55 15.56
N ILE A 123 -0.88 -4.95 14.37
CA ILE A 123 0.12 -3.93 14.04
C ILE A 123 0.02 -2.76 15.02
N TYR A 124 -1.19 -2.26 15.28
CA TYR A 124 -1.39 -1.15 16.22
C TYR A 124 -0.99 -1.53 17.65
N ALA A 125 -1.36 -2.71 18.10
CA ALA A 125 -1.11 -3.15 19.47
C ALA A 125 0.38 -3.43 19.76
N GLU A 126 1.14 -3.92 18.77
CA GLU A 126 2.57 -4.25 18.91
C GLU A 126 3.50 -3.08 18.53
N SER A 127 3.09 -2.21 17.61
CA SER A 127 3.96 -1.18 17.04
C SER A 127 3.30 0.19 16.89
N GLY A 128 2.29 0.52 17.69
CA GLY A 128 1.52 1.76 17.55
C GLY A 128 2.36 3.04 17.50
N ASN A 129 3.47 3.09 18.25
CA ASN A 129 4.38 4.23 18.33
C ASN A 129 5.60 4.11 17.39
N GLN A 130 5.73 3.03 16.64
CA GLN A 130 6.82 2.85 15.68
C GLN A 130 6.56 3.61 14.37
N PRO A 131 7.60 3.98 13.61
CA PRO A 131 7.46 4.51 12.27
C PRO A 131 6.82 3.45 11.35
N LEU A 132 6.39 3.88 10.15
CA LEU A 132 5.66 3.03 9.20
C LEU A 132 6.40 1.72 8.88
N ASP A 133 7.71 1.77 8.72
CA ASP A 133 8.54 0.57 8.43
C ASP A 133 8.47 -0.46 9.57
N GLY A 134 8.47 -0.02 10.82
CA GLY A 134 8.29 -0.88 11.99
C GLY A 134 6.89 -1.52 12.03
N LYS A 135 5.86 -0.76 11.66
CA LYS A 135 4.49 -1.27 11.52
C LYS A 135 4.38 -2.32 10.41
N ILE A 136 5.02 -2.06 9.26
CA ILE A 136 5.09 -3.02 8.16
C ILE A 136 5.83 -4.28 8.60
N ALA A 137 6.93 -4.16 9.35
CA ALA A 137 7.69 -5.32 9.84
C ALA A 137 6.84 -6.25 10.70
N VAL A 138 6.04 -5.72 11.62
CA VAL A 138 5.11 -6.53 12.43
C VAL A 138 4.09 -7.24 11.54
N GLY A 139 3.50 -6.54 10.58
CA GLY A 139 2.56 -7.14 9.63
C GLY A 139 3.20 -8.25 8.79
N ASN A 140 4.45 -8.05 8.34
CA ASN A 140 5.19 -9.06 7.59
C ASN A 140 5.44 -10.32 8.41
N VAL A 141 5.80 -10.21 9.69
CA VAL A 141 5.99 -11.39 10.55
C VAL A 141 4.70 -12.21 10.65
N VAL A 142 3.55 -11.56 10.81
CA VAL A 142 2.25 -12.26 10.81
C VAL A 142 2.01 -12.97 9.48
N LEU A 143 2.20 -12.29 8.34
CA LEU A 143 1.99 -12.88 7.01
C LEU A 143 3.01 -13.98 6.69
N ASN A 144 4.27 -13.82 7.10
CA ASN A 144 5.30 -14.86 6.97
C ASN A 144 4.94 -16.12 7.76
N ARG A 145 4.36 -15.97 8.96
CA ARG A 145 3.84 -17.11 9.75
C ARG A 145 2.71 -17.81 9.02
N VAL A 146 1.74 -17.07 8.48
CA VAL A 146 0.64 -17.63 7.67
C VAL A 146 1.18 -18.44 6.47
N ALA A 147 2.25 -17.97 5.84
CA ALA A 147 2.89 -18.64 4.71
C ALA A 147 3.78 -19.83 5.12
N SER A 148 4.11 -19.97 6.41
CA SER A 148 5.01 -21.01 6.91
C SER A 148 4.24 -22.25 7.37
N PRO A 149 4.63 -23.47 6.97
CA PRO A 149 3.97 -24.71 7.42
C PRO A 149 4.10 -24.99 8.93
N ARG A 150 4.89 -24.19 9.66
CA ARG A 150 5.06 -24.31 11.13
C ARG A 150 4.00 -23.57 11.93
N PHE A 151 3.16 -22.77 11.28
CA PHE A 151 2.15 -21.93 11.91
C PHE A 151 0.77 -22.17 11.27
N PRO A 152 -0.31 -21.69 11.90
CA PRO A 152 -1.63 -21.72 11.30
C PRO A 152 -1.66 -20.96 9.97
N ASN A 153 -2.61 -21.29 9.10
CA ASN A 153 -2.69 -20.79 7.74
C ASN A 153 -3.63 -19.57 7.56
N SER A 154 -4.06 -18.94 8.64
CA SER A 154 -4.86 -17.72 8.60
C SER A 154 -4.31 -16.65 9.54
N VAL A 155 -4.54 -15.38 9.20
CA VAL A 155 -4.11 -14.23 10.01
C VAL A 155 -4.73 -14.30 11.40
N TYR A 156 -6.02 -14.63 11.50
CA TYR A 156 -6.73 -14.77 12.75
C TYR A 156 -6.08 -15.85 13.65
N GLU A 157 -5.89 -17.05 13.14
CA GLU A 157 -5.33 -18.17 13.92
C GLU A 157 -3.88 -17.92 14.35
N VAL A 158 -3.06 -17.27 13.50
CA VAL A 158 -1.69 -16.87 13.85
C VAL A 158 -1.70 -15.88 15.01
N ILE A 159 -2.59 -14.88 14.99
CA ILE A 159 -2.69 -13.85 16.03
C ILE A 159 -3.17 -14.47 17.35
N PHE A 160 -4.17 -15.32 17.31
CA PHE A 160 -4.78 -15.92 18.51
C PHE A 160 -4.12 -17.24 18.94
N GLN A 161 -3.03 -17.65 18.29
CA GLN A 161 -2.24 -18.80 18.71
C GLN A 161 -1.71 -18.58 20.14
N ARG A 162 -1.90 -19.59 21.01
CA ARG A 162 -1.54 -19.51 22.42
C ARG A 162 -0.09 -19.05 22.62
N ASN A 163 0.11 -18.06 23.49
CA ASN A 163 1.41 -17.52 23.90
C ASN A 163 2.24 -16.86 22.75
N GLN A 164 1.60 -16.43 21.67
CA GLN A 164 2.33 -15.78 20.57
C GLN A 164 2.25 -14.24 20.64
N PHE A 165 1.07 -13.69 20.95
CA PHE A 165 0.85 -12.26 21.01
C PHE A 165 0.16 -11.85 22.31
N THR A 166 0.84 -11.06 23.14
CA THR A 166 0.29 -10.54 24.39
C THR A 166 -1.01 -9.75 24.18
N PRO A 167 -1.15 -8.90 23.15
CA PRO A 167 -2.39 -8.17 22.90
C PRO A 167 -3.61 -9.05 22.63
N ALA A 168 -3.42 -10.22 22.03
CA ALA A 168 -4.51 -11.18 21.84
C ALA A 168 -4.94 -11.81 23.17
N ALA A 169 -3.98 -12.09 24.07
CA ALA A 169 -4.24 -12.71 25.36
C ALA A 169 -4.90 -11.75 26.38
N ASN A 170 -4.52 -10.46 26.39
CA ASN A 170 -5.03 -9.47 27.36
C ASN A 170 -6.17 -8.61 26.83
N GLY A 171 -6.63 -8.83 25.59
CA GLY A 171 -7.73 -8.11 24.95
C GLY A 171 -7.37 -6.71 24.41
N SER A 172 -6.12 -6.24 24.51
CA SER A 172 -5.72 -4.94 23.99
C SER A 172 -5.79 -4.83 22.46
N ILE A 173 -5.81 -5.98 21.76
CA ILE A 173 -6.04 -6.07 20.31
C ILE A 173 -7.39 -5.49 19.88
N ASN A 174 -8.37 -5.39 20.78
CA ASN A 174 -9.70 -4.85 20.47
C ASN A 174 -9.74 -3.33 20.36
N ARG A 175 -8.65 -2.63 20.66
CA ARG A 175 -8.55 -1.18 20.48
C ARG A 175 -8.69 -0.82 19.00
N THR A 176 -9.30 0.33 18.72
CA THR A 176 -9.38 0.87 17.36
C THR A 176 -7.99 1.18 16.84
N PRO A 177 -7.56 0.62 15.70
CA PRO A 177 -6.25 0.87 15.14
C PRO A 177 -6.17 2.32 14.62
N SER A 178 -4.95 2.88 14.59
CA SER A 178 -4.71 4.17 13.93
C SER A 178 -4.88 4.03 12.40
N ALA A 179 -5.18 5.14 11.72
CA ALA A 179 -5.23 5.17 10.25
C ALA A 179 -3.92 4.66 9.62
N GLU A 180 -2.78 5.02 10.21
CA GLU A 180 -1.47 4.56 9.73
C GLU A 180 -1.27 3.04 9.90
N SER A 181 -1.82 2.42 10.96
CA SER A 181 -1.78 0.97 11.12
C SER A 181 -2.66 0.23 10.10
N VAL A 182 -3.77 0.84 9.70
CA VAL A 182 -4.60 0.32 8.60
C VAL A 182 -3.86 0.42 7.27
N VAL A 183 -3.18 1.55 7.02
CA VAL A 183 -2.32 1.72 5.84
C VAL A 183 -1.19 0.69 5.83
N ALA A 184 -0.50 0.48 6.97
CA ALA A 184 0.55 -0.51 7.09
C ALA A 184 0.06 -1.94 6.78
N ALA A 185 -1.12 -2.33 7.27
CA ALA A 185 -1.73 -3.61 6.97
C ALA A 185 -1.98 -3.78 5.46
N LYS A 186 -2.55 -2.77 4.81
CA LYS A 186 -2.79 -2.78 3.36
C LYS A 186 -1.47 -2.81 2.56
N LEU A 187 -0.45 -2.07 2.99
CA LEU A 187 0.89 -2.12 2.40
C LEU A 187 1.50 -3.52 2.45
N CYS A 188 1.40 -4.21 3.60
CA CYS A 188 1.85 -5.60 3.73
C CYS A 188 1.11 -6.53 2.75
N LEU A 189 -0.20 -6.38 2.61
CA LEU A 189 -1.02 -7.18 1.69
C LEU A 189 -0.71 -6.89 0.23
N ASP A 190 -0.20 -5.69 -0.09
CA ASP A 190 0.30 -5.31 -1.42
C ASP A 190 1.78 -5.64 -1.64
N GLY A 191 2.40 -6.35 -0.70
CA GLY A 191 3.75 -6.90 -0.85
C GLY A 191 4.87 -6.00 -0.32
N ALA A 192 4.56 -4.95 0.46
CA ALA A 192 5.57 -4.22 1.21
C ALA A 192 6.25 -5.16 2.20
N ASN A 193 7.59 -5.18 2.20
CA ASN A 193 8.35 -6.06 3.06
C ASN A 193 9.58 -5.36 3.63
N THR A 194 9.57 -5.13 4.93
CA THR A 194 10.67 -4.55 5.70
C THR A 194 11.32 -5.55 6.66
N ALA A 195 10.72 -6.74 6.83
CA ALA A 195 11.19 -7.79 7.74
C ALA A 195 11.80 -9.01 7.02
N GLY A 196 11.83 -9.01 5.66
CA GLY A 196 12.29 -10.18 4.90
C GLY A 196 11.43 -11.41 5.19
N SER A 197 12.07 -12.52 5.53
CA SER A 197 11.43 -13.80 5.88
C SER A 197 11.34 -14.03 7.40
N ALA A 198 11.49 -12.99 8.22
CA ALA A 198 11.48 -13.11 9.67
C ALA A 198 10.14 -13.66 10.18
N LEU A 199 10.20 -14.59 11.13
CA LEU A 199 9.04 -15.20 11.78
C LEU A 199 8.87 -14.70 13.23
N TYR A 200 9.81 -13.89 13.71
CA TYR A 200 9.83 -13.32 15.05
C TYR A 200 10.35 -11.89 15.00
N PHE A 201 9.92 -11.06 15.92
CA PHE A 201 10.49 -9.75 16.20
C PHE A 201 10.80 -9.64 17.70
N VAL A 202 11.68 -8.73 18.04
CA VAL A 202 12.02 -8.40 19.44
C VAL A 202 11.63 -6.95 19.64
N ASN A 203 10.92 -6.68 20.73
CA ASN A 203 10.56 -5.32 21.17
C ASN A 203 11.68 -4.73 22.00
#